data_9643dd4bc0d2fbd550e81178bb6c39c3
#
_entry.id   9643dd4bc0d2fbd550e81178bb6c39c3
#
_cell.length_a   1.000
_cell.length_b   1.000
_cell.length_c   1.000
_cell.angle_alpha   90.00
_cell.angle_beta   90.00
_cell.angle_gamma   90.00
#
_symmetry.space_group_name_H-M   'P 1'
#
loop_
_entity.id
_entity.type
_entity.pdbx_description
1 polymer ?
#
loop_
_entity_poly.entity_id
_entity_poly.type
_entity_poly.pdbx_seq_one_letter_code
_entity_poly.pdbx_strand_id
1 'polypeptide(L)'
;MDHSFDTIPGSSTAIRAGRSCPLHYHYGPAVFDTEPSEALRNLEVLYVVGGLYGNELALHEVLRLFDQEHGRKRLVFNGDFHWFDTDPATFERIQRAVLAHTALRGNVETELADPAPTDDAGCGCAYPEWVGDGVVERSNRILTRLRSATTAALRAELAALPMWQRADVGALRIGLVHGDAQSLAGWGFAQEHLSQASHREQVREWFSRANVDAFASTHTCLPVFQHLRCADPSSHRWVFNNGAAGMPNLAGDTAGLVTRFSTRPLAGGLSRAGVTHAGIFVDALAVEVDTAEAQRRFLAQWPSGSDAHASYFSRIVDGPSYRLDQVVRLEN
;
A
#
# COMPACT_ATOMS: atom_id res chain seq x y z
N MET A 1 -39.17 -33.00 38.89
CA MET A 1 -39.01 -31.66 38.29
C MET A 1 -37.55 -31.59 37.82
N ASP A 2 -37.40 -31.86 36.59
CA ASP A 2 -36.10 -32.04 35.93
C ASP A 2 -35.76 -30.73 35.23
N HIS A 3 -34.67 -30.06 35.61
CA HIS A 3 -34.18 -28.87 34.99
C HIS A 3 -32.93 -29.23 34.17
N SER A 4 -33.20 -29.58 32.89
CA SER A 4 -32.14 -29.67 31.89
C SER A 4 -31.66 -28.26 31.51
N PHE A 5 -30.40 -27.95 31.80
CA PHE A 5 -29.72 -26.76 31.29
C PHE A 5 -29.32 -27.02 29.87
N ASP A 6 -29.99 -26.33 28.93
CA ASP A 6 -29.55 -26.23 27.55
C ASP A 6 -28.22 -25.49 27.47
N THR A 7 -27.18 -26.19 27.12
CA THR A 7 -25.88 -25.63 26.80
C THR A 7 -25.98 -24.93 25.44
N ILE A 8 -25.87 -23.61 25.45
CA ILE A 8 -25.66 -22.77 24.23
C ILE A 8 -24.37 -23.24 23.59
N PRO A 9 -24.36 -23.59 22.29
CA PRO A 9 -23.11 -23.90 21.60
C PRO A 9 -22.25 -22.63 21.58
N GLY A 10 -21.08 -22.70 22.23
CA GLY A 10 -20.08 -21.66 22.18
C GLY A 10 -19.67 -21.42 20.70
N SER A 11 -19.87 -20.23 20.20
CA SER A 11 -19.32 -19.82 18.92
C SER A 11 -17.79 -19.86 19.05
N SER A 12 -17.19 -20.91 18.55
CA SER A 12 -15.75 -20.96 18.30
C SER A 12 -15.45 -19.87 17.27
N THR A 13 -14.94 -18.74 17.73
CA THR A 13 -14.27 -17.77 16.85
C THR A 13 -12.95 -18.38 16.42
N ALA A 14 -13.01 -19.35 15.51
CA ALA A 14 -11.82 -19.83 14.84
C ALA A 14 -11.20 -18.62 14.12
N ILE A 15 -9.99 -18.23 14.53
CA ILE A 15 -9.19 -17.21 13.86
C ILE A 15 -9.01 -17.72 12.43
N ARG A 16 -9.56 -17.00 11.44
CA ARG A 16 -9.42 -17.36 10.03
C ARG A 16 -8.17 -16.69 9.47
N ALA A 17 -7.27 -17.47 8.92
CA ALA A 17 -6.03 -16.99 8.31
C ALA A 17 -6.29 -15.85 7.31
N GLY A 18 -5.53 -14.75 7.42
CA GLY A 18 -5.67 -13.56 6.57
C GLY A 18 -6.76 -12.57 7.00
N ARG A 19 -7.46 -12.82 8.12
CA ARG A 19 -8.50 -11.93 8.67
C ARG A 19 -8.08 -11.18 9.93
N SER A 20 -7.02 -11.61 10.58
CA SER A 20 -6.49 -10.98 11.78
C SER A 20 -5.23 -10.17 11.46
N CYS A 21 -5.06 -9.04 12.14
CA CYS A 21 -3.81 -8.29 12.11
C CYS A 21 -2.90 -8.84 13.23
N PRO A 22 -1.75 -9.44 12.89
CA PRO A 22 -0.83 -9.97 13.90
C PRO A 22 -0.36 -8.89 14.89
N LEU A 23 -0.11 -9.23 16.15
CA LEU A 23 0.32 -8.27 17.17
C LEU A 23 1.61 -7.53 16.78
N HIS A 24 2.55 -8.22 16.14
CA HIS A 24 3.82 -7.62 15.71
C HIS A 24 3.70 -6.66 14.53
N TYR A 25 2.52 -6.51 13.94
CA TYR A 25 2.22 -5.50 12.93
C TYR A 25 1.87 -4.14 13.54
N HIS A 26 1.55 -4.08 14.84
CA HIS A 26 1.09 -2.86 15.50
C HIS A 26 2.26 -1.97 15.95
N TYR A 27 2.13 -0.67 15.72
CA TYR A 27 3.09 0.35 16.16
C TYR A 27 2.41 1.58 16.80
N GLY A 28 1.24 1.98 16.34
CA GLY A 28 0.51 3.14 16.82
C GLY A 28 1.03 4.50 16.33
N PRO A 29 0.16 5.53 16.28
CA PRO A 29 0.47 6.79 15.60
C PRO A 29 1.57 7.62 16.26
N ALA A 30 1.84 7.46 17.54
CA ALA A 30 2.86 8.25 18.24
C ALA A 30 4.31 7.99 17.76
N VAL A 31 4.55 6.88 17.04
CA VAL A 31 5.89 6.58 16.49
C VAL A 31 6.35 7.60 15.45
N PHE A 32 5.41 8.32 14.80
CA PHE A 32 5.71 9.32 13.79
C PHE A 32 6.11 10.68 14.39
N ASP A 33 5.87 10.91 15.70
CA ASP A 33 6.36 12.11 16.40
C ASP A 33 7.86 11.98 16.69
N THR A 34 8.62 11.91 15.62
CA THR A 34 10.07 11.75 15.62
C THR A 34 10.67 12.51 14.43
N GLU A 35 11.98 12.74 14.48
CA GLU A 35 12.68 13.33 13.34
C GLU A 35 12.87 12.31 12.22
N PRO A 36 12.70 12.69 10.94
CA PRO A 36 13.03 11.81 9.83
C PRO A 36 14.53 11.54 9.76
N SER A 37 14.91 10.42 9.15
CA SER A 37 16.29 10.15 8.82
C SER A 37 16.86 11.26 7.91
N GLU A 38 18.17 11.47 7.90
CA GLU A 38 18.80 12.49 7.05
C GLU A 38 18.43 12.31 5.57
N ALA A 39 18.30 11.07 5.12
CA ALA A 39 17.93 10.73 3.75
C ALA A 39 16.51 11.20 3.37
N LEU A 40 15.60 11.34 4.35
CA LEU A 40 14.20 11.70 4.15
C LEU A 40 13.85 13.11 4.64
N ARG A 41 14.86 13.91 4.95
CA ARG A 41 14.71 15.28 5.45
C ARG A 41 14.96 16.32 4.36
N ASN A 42 14.20 17.43 4.40
CA ASN A 42 14.38 18.59 3.50
C ASN A 42 14.31 18.22 2.01
N LEU A 43 13.39 17.34 1.64
CA LEU A 43 13.23 16.93 0.25
C LEU A 43 12.52 18.01 -0.56
N GLU A 44 12.87 18.10 -1.84
CA GLU A 44 12.11 18.84 -2.85
C GLU A 44 11.13 17.93 -3.58
N VAL A 45 11.48 16.63 -3.74
CA VAL A 45 10.65 15.62 -4.39
C VAL A 45 10.70 14.31 -3.61
N LEU A 46 9.51 13.73 -3.39
CA LEU A 46 9.35 12.41 -2.82
C LEU A 46 8.36 11.60 -3.68
N TYR A 47 8.78 10.43 -4.14
CA TYR A 47 7.89 9.43 -4.70
C TYR A 47 7.62 8.34 -3.66
N VAL A 48 6.33 8.04 -3.46
CA VAL A 48 5.88 6.92 -2.61
C VAL A 48 5.20 5.90 -3.50
N VAL A 49 5.84 4.74 -3.62
CA VAL A 49 5.48 3.65 -4.55
C VAL A 49 5.03 2.46 -3.74
N GLY A 50 3.74 2.16 -3.74
CA GLY A 50 3.20 0.98 -3.08
C GLY A 50 2.45 0.08 -4.04
N GLY A 51 2.38 -1.21 -3.71
CA GLY A 51 1.68 -2.19 -4.54
C GLY A 51 2.30 -2.37 -5.93
N LEU A 52 3.63 -2.52 -6.01
CA LEU A 52 4.32 -2.82 -7.28
C LEU A 52 3.98 -4.23 -7.79
N TYR A 53 3.70 -5.17 -6.88
CA TYR A 53 3.20 -6.51 -7.11
C TYR A 53 4.01 -7.35 -8.11
N GLY A 54 5.34 -7.21 -8.09
CA GLY A 54 6.23 -7.97 -8.97
C GLY A 54 6.18 -7.54 -10.44
N ASN A 55 5.64 -6.35 -10.74
CA ASN A 55 5.60 -5.82 -12.10
C ASN A 55 6.91 -5.09 -12.44
N GLU A 56 7.84 -5.82 -13.06
CA GLU A 56 9.15 -5.27 -13.47
C GLU A 56 9.04 -4.13 -14.50
N LEU A 57 8.00 -4.12 -15.35
CA LEU A 57 7.76 -3.04 -16.30
C LEU A 57 7.37 -1.75 -15.57
N ALA A 58 6.49 -1.87 -14.57
CA ALA A 58 6.12 -0.74 -13.72
C ALA A 58 7.32 -0.23 -12.91
N LEU A 59 8.17 -1.11 -12.39
CA LEU A 59 9.41 -0.74 -11.72
C LEU A 59 10.31 0.11 -12.63
N HIS A 60 10.55 -0.34 -13.85
CA HIS A 60 11.38 0.40 -14.81
C HIS A 60 10.79 1.77 -15.16
N GLU A 61 9.48 1.87 -15.31
CA GLU A 61 8.82 3.15 -15.59
C GLU A 61 8.89 4.10 -14.39
N VAL A 62 8.67 3.60 -13.16
CA VAL A 62 8.85 4.40 -11.93
C VAL A 62 10.27 4.95 -11.84
N LEU A 63 11.28 4.12 -12.06
CA LEU A 63 12.69 4.54 -12.03
C LEU A 63 12.96 5.59 -13.11
N ARG A 64 12.46 5.40 -14.33
CA ARG A 64 12.59 6.34 -15.45
C ARG A 64 11.97 7.70 -15.11
N LEU A 65 10.75 7.71 -14.56
CA LEU A 65 10.07 8.95 -14.15
C LEU A 65 10.82 9.65 -13.01
N PHE A 66 11.26 8.88 -12.03
CA PHE A 66 12.02 9.41 -10.90
C PHE A 66 13.38 10.00 -11.32
N ASP A 67 14.05 9.39 -12.28
CA ASP A 67 15.34 9.91 -12.79
C ASP A 67 15.22 11.29 -13.44
N GLN A 68 14.07 11.61 -14.01
CA GLN A 68 13.78 12.92 -14.62
C GLN A 68 13.55 14.04 -13.57
N GLU A 69 13.32 13.70 -12.32
CA GLU A 69 13.17 14.69 -11.25
C GLU A 69 14.52 15.32 -10.89
N HIS A 70 14.48 16.59 -10.51
CA HIS A 70 15.64 17.39 -10.12
C HIS A 70 15.56 17.84 -8.67
N GLY A 71 16.70 18.20 -8.10
CA GLY A 71 16.83 18.66 -6.72
C GLY A 71 17.02 17.53 -5.73
N ARG A 72 16.80 17.82 -4.44
CA ARG A 72 16.90 16.81 -3.38
C ARG A 72 15.70 15.88 -3.44
N LYS A 73 15.89 14.71 -4.01
CA LYS A 73 14.81 13.75 -4.28
C LYS A 73 15.01 12.42 -3.60
N ARG A 74 13.91 11.73 -3.26
CA ARG A 74 13.90 10.36 -2.74
C ARG A 74 12.78 9.54 -3.36
N LEU A 75 13.08 8.27 -3.60
CA LEU A 75 12.14 7.24 -3.99
C LEU A 75 11.98 6.29 -2.81
N VAL A 76 10.74 6.07 -2.39
CA VAL A 76 10.37 5.18 -1.29
C VAL A 76 9.43 4.11 -1.82
N PHE A 77 9.84 2.85 -1.74
CA PHE A 77 8.97 1.71 -1.96
C PHE A 77 8.22 1.40 -0.66
N ASN A 78 6.90 1.50 -0.69
CA ASN A 78 6.04 1.51 0.49
C ASN A 78 5.33 0.16 0.71
N GLY A 79 6.08 -0.94 0.55
CA GLY A 79 5.60 -2.30 0.75
C GLY A 79 4.86 -2.90 -0.45
N ASP A 80 4.65 -4.21 -0.37
CA ASP A 80 4.00 -5.04 -1.38
C ASP A 80 4.63 -4.86 -2.78
N PHE A 81 5.96 -4.81 -2.83
CA PHE A 81 6.67 -4.77 -4.10
C PHE A 81 6.78 -6.16 -4.74
N HIS A 82 6.63 -7.25 -3.96
CA HIS A 82 6.43 -8.61 -4.44
C HIS A 82 4.95 -8.99 -4.32
N TRP A 83 4.44 -9.82 -5.21
CA TRP A 83 3.15 -10.49 -5.10
C TRP A 83 2.91 -11.51 -6.21
N PHE A 84 3.20 -11.13 -7.47
CA PHE A 84 2.96 -12.01 -8.61
C PHE A 84 4.25 -12.60 -9.20
N ASP A 85 5.40 -12.18 -8.76
CA ASP A 85 6.73 -12.57 -9.26
C ASP A 85 7.20 -13.89 -8.65
N THR A 86 6.61 -14.97 -9.09
CA THR A 86 6.96 -16.34 -8.67
C THR A 86 8.16 -16.92 -9.41
N ASP A 87 8.77 -16.19 -10.34
CA ASP A 87 10.04 -16.53 -10.96
C ASP A 87 11.20 -16.03 -10.10
N PRO A 88 12.09 -16.92 -9.58
CA PRO A 88 13.16 -16.51 -8.65
C PRO A 88 14.10 -15.44 -9.21
N ALA A 89 14.38 -15.47 -10.52
CA ALA A 89 15.28 -14.50 -11.14
C ALA A 89 14.63 -13.10 -11.22
N THR A 90 13.34 -13.03 -11.53
CA THR A 90 12.57 -11.78 -11.52
C THR A 90 12.43 -11.25 -10.11
N PHE A 91 12.13 -12.10 -9.13
CA PHE A 91 12.05 -11.75 -7.72
C PHE A 91 13.36 -11.08 -7.25
N GLU A 92 14.50 -11.73 -7.48
CA GLU A 92 15.81 -11.19 -7.09
C GLU A 92 16.12 -9.86 -7.78
N ARG A 93 15.81 -9.70 -9.07
CA ARG A 93 16.05 -8.43 -9.78
C ARG A 93 15.21 -7.29 -9.21
N ILE A 94 13.92 -7.54 -8.93
CA ILE A 94 13.03 -6.54 -8.34
C ILE A 94 13.52 -6.18 -6.94
N GLN A 95 13.79 -7.17 -6.07
CA GLN A 95 14.28 -6.89 -4.72
C GLN A 95 15.57 -6.07 -4.75
N ARG A 96 16.53 -6.43 -5.56
CA ARG A 96 17.79 -5.69 -5.68
C ARG A 96 17.58 -4.24 -6.14
N ALA A 97 16.71 -4.01 -7.11
CA ALA A 97 16.39 -2.66 -7.57
C ALA A 97 15.67 -1.83 -6.51
N VAL A 98 14.70 -2.42 -5.81
CA VAL A 98 13.96 -1.79 -4.71
C VAL A 98 14.90 -1.42 -3.56
N LEU A 99 15.77 -2.33 -3.12
CA LEU A 99 16.70 -2.12 -2.01
C LEU A 99 17.86 -1.14 -2.33
N ALA A 100 18.04 -0.75 -3.59
CA ALA A 100 18.93 0.36 -3.95
C ALA A 100 18.34 1.74 -3.56
N HIS A 101 17.07 1.79 -3.15
CA HIS A 101 16.36 2.97 -2.68
C HIS A 101 15.89 2.79 -1.23
N THR A 102 15.09 3.73 -0.72
CA THR A 102 14.42 3.54 0.57
C THR A 102 13.25 2.58 0.39
N ALA A 103 13.15 1.58 1.25
CA ALA A 103 12.05 0.63 1.23
C ALA A 103 11.46 0.41 2.63
N LEU A 104 10.15 0.23 2.66
CA LEU A 104 9.38 -0.25 3.82
C LEU A 104 8.83 -1.63 3.47
N ARG A 105 8.63 -2.48 4.45
CA ARG A 105 7.94 -3.74 4.22
C ARG A 105 6.42 -3.54 4.29
N GLY A 106 5.69 -4.24 3.42
CA GLY A 106 4.26 -4.47 3.54
C GLY A 106 3.98 -5.80 4.27
N ASN A 107 2.72 -6.22 4.26
CA ASN A 107 2.36 -7.52 4.80
C ASN A 107 3.00 -8.66 3.97
N VAL A 108 3.12 -8.51 2.66
CA VAL A 108 3.74 -9.53 1.79
C VAL A 108 5.20 -9.77 2.20
N GLU A 109 6.02 -8.72 2.28
CA GLU A 109 7.41 -8.84 2.69
C GLU A 109 7.55 -9.37 4.11
N THR A 110 6.64 -8.98 5.02
CA THR A 110 6.65 -9.45 6.42
C THR A 110 6.38 -10.95 6.49
N GLU A 111 5.37 -11.43 5.78
CA GLU A 111 5.03 -12.85 5.75
C GLU A 111 6.06 -13.70 4.99
N LEU A 112 6.70 -13.15 3.95
CA LEU A 112 7.81 -13.82 3.27
C LEU A 112 9.05 -13.93 4.17
N ALA A 113 9.30 -12.91 5.00
CA ALA A 113 10.44 -12.86 5.90
C ALA A 113 10.33 -13.83 7.08
N ASP A 114 9.11 -14.21 7.48
CA ASP A 114 8.88 -15.10 8.61
C ASP A 114 9.45 -16.51 8.33
N PRO A 115 10.43 -16.97 9.13
CA PRO A 115 11.02 -18.29 8.98
C PRO A 115 10.08 -19.42 9.41
N ALA A 116 9.09 -19.12 10.26
CA ALA A 116 8.15 -20.08 10.83
C ALA A 116 6.72 -19.50 10.78
N PRO A 117 6.15 -19.30 9.58
CA PRO A 117 4.84 -18.70 9.44
C PRO A 117 3.80 -19.50 10.22
N THR A 118 3.00 -18.79 11.02
CA THR A 118 1.83 -19.39 11.65
C THR A 118 0.71 -19.45 10.62
N ASP A 119 -0.08 -20.52 10.65
CA ASP A 119 -1.23 -20.68 9.74
C ASP A 119 -2.28 -19.57 9.93
N ASP A 120 -2.23 -18.83 11.04
CA ASP A 120 -3.21 -17.80 11.39
C ASP A 120 -3.04 -16.48 10.64
N ALA A 121 -1.82 -16.10 10.27
CA ALA A 121 -1.55 -14.83 9.57
C ALA A 121 -1.98 -14.87 8.09
N GLY A 122 -1.91 -16.03 7.44
CA GLY A 122 -2.18 -16.18 6.01
C GLY A 122 -1.30 -15.24 5.18
N CYS A 123 -1.91 -14.40 4.33
CA CYS A 123 -1.20 -13.35 3.60
C CYS A 123 -0.95 -12.07 4.42
N GLY A 124 -1.32 -12.04 5.68
CA GLY A 124 -1.16 -10.87 6.57
C GLY A 124 -2.03 -9.66 6.24
N CYS A 125 -2.98 -9.78 5.29
CA CYS A 125 -3.74 -8.64 4.79
C CYS A 125 -4.80 -8.09 5.76
N ALA A 126 -5.12 -8.80 6.85
CA ALA A 126 -6.16 -8.43 7.83
C ALA A 126 -7.49 -8.03 7.15
N TYR A 127 -7.91 -8.79 6.14
CA TYR A 127 -9.07 -8.47 5.31
C TYR A 127 -10.35 -8.20 6.12
N PRO A 128 -11.05 -7.09 5.88
CA PRO A 128 -12.32 -6.79 6.51
C PRO A 128 -13.43 -7.76 6.04
N GLU A 129 -14.53 -7.79 6.78
CA GLU A 129 -15.63 -8.75 6.56
C GLU A 129 -16.28 -8.65 5.18
N TRP A 130 -16.28 -7.47 4.55
CA TRP A 130 -16.84 -7.31 3.19
C TRP A 130 -16.00 -7.96 2.08
N VAL A 131 -14.76 -8.37 2.37
CA VAL A 131 -13.95 -9.14 1.42
C VAL A 131 -14.34 -10.62 1.53
N GLY A 132 -14.81 -11.21 0.44
CA GLY A 132 -15.30 -12.60 0.42
C GLY A 132 -14.20 -13.63 0.77
N ASP A 133 -14.58 -14.69 1.49
CA ASP A 133 -13.64 -15.73 1.95
C ASP A 133 -12.83 -16.38 0.80
N GLY A 134 -13.45 -16.56 -0.37
CA GLY A 134 -12.74 -17.09 -1.54
C GLY A 134 -11.59 -16.22 -2.05
N VAL A 135 -11.66 -14.89 -1.83
CA VAL A 135 -10.54 -13.96 -2.11
C VAL A 135 -9.42 -14.17 -1.10
N VAL A 136 -9.77 -14.25 0.18
CA VAL A 136 -8.81 -14.47 1.29
C VAL A 136 -8.05 -15.79 1.09
N GLU A 137 -8.76 -16.89 0.82
CA GLU A 137 -8.15 -18.19 0.59
C GLU A 137 -7.20 -18.22 -0.61
N ARG A 138 -7.60 -17.58 -1.73
CA ARG A 138 -6.70 -17.44 -2.88
C ARG A 138 -5.47 -16.62 -2.56
N SER A 139 -5.61 -15.53 -1.82
CA SER A 139 -4.47 -14.70 -1.40
C SER A 139 -3.48 -15.49 -0.54
N ASN A 140 -3.98 -16.31 0.39
CA ASN A 140 -3.12 -17.19 1.19
C ASN A 140 -2.34 -18.19 0.31
N ARG A 141 -2.99 -18.79 -0.72
CA ARG A 141 -2.31 -19.69 -1.66
C ARG A 141 -1.32 -18.97 -2.59
N ILE A 142 -1.62 -17.74 -3.00
CA ILE A 142 -0.68 -16.89 -3.75
C ILE A 142 0.59 -16.69 -2.93
N LEU A 143 0.47 -16.29 -1.66
CA LEU A 143 1.63 -16.11 -0.78
C LEU A 143 2.44 -17.41 -0.63
N THR A 144 1.76 -18.54 -0.42
CA THR A 144 2.42 -19.85 -0.32
C THR A 144 3.26 -20.15 -1.57
N ARG A 145 2.73 -19.86 -2.74
CA ARG A 145 3.47 -20.03 -4.00
C ARG A 145 4.63 -19.03 -4.12
N LEU A 146 4.42 -17.78 -3.73
CA LEU A 146 5.45 -16.75 -3.78
C LEU A 146 6.67 -17.09 -2.87
N ARG A 147 6.44 -17.72 -1.72
CA ARG A 147 7.50 -18.20 -0.82
C ARG A 147 8.51 -19.12 -1.54
N SER A 148 8.07 -19.89 -2.53
CA SER A 148 8.97 -20.78 -3.28
C SER A 148 9.96 -20.03 -4.19
N ALA A 149 9.70 -18.77 -4.52
CA ALA A 149 10.59 -17.91 -5.29
C ALA A 149 11.73 -17.29 -4.44
N THR A 150 11.66 -17.42 -3.10
CA THR A 150 12.58 -16.75 -2.18
C THR A 150 13.66 -17.69 -1.64
N THR A 151 14.84 -17.12 -1.34
CA THR A 151 15.90 -17.77 -0.59
C THR A 151 15.96 -17.25 0.85
N ALA A 152 16.66 -17.95 1.75
CA ALA A 152 16.85 -17.49 3.11
C ALA A 152 17.58 -16.12 3.17
N ALA A 153 18.49 -15.84 2.25
CA ALA A 153 19.18 -14.56 2.16
C ALA A 153 18.23 -13.43 1.78
N LEU A 154 17.41 -13.62 0.73
CA LEU A 154 16.40 -12.64 0.30
C LEU A 154 15.40 -12.35 1.42
N ARG A 155 14.92 -13.38 2.14
CA ARG A 155 14.02 -13.22 3.28
C ARG A 155 14.63 -12.43 4.44
N ALA A 156 15.92 -12.65 4.72
CA ALA A 156 16.64 -11.89 5.75
C ALA A 156 16.72 -10.38 5.42
N GLU A 157 16.92 -10.03 4.15
CA GLU A 157 16.88 -8.63 3.69
C GLU A 157 15.50 -8.01 3.89
N LEU A 158 14.41 -8.74 3.56
CA LEU A 158 13.02 -8.28 3.79
C LEU A 158 12.72 -8.09 5.28
N ALA A 159 13.20 -8.99 6.15
CA ALA A 159 13.05 -8.90 7.59
C ALA A 159 13.67 -7.63 8.19
N ALA A 160 14.74 -7.12 7.58
CA ALA A 160 15.46 -5.94 8.03
C ALA A 160 14.76 -4.62 7.68
N LEU A 161 13.74 -4.64 6.83
CA LEU A 161 13.02 -3.44 6.40
C LEU A 161 12.16 -2.87 7.55
N PRO A 162 12.09 -1.53 7.69
CA PRO A 162 11.20 -0.90 8.65
C PRO A 162 9.73 -1.02 8.22
N MET A 163 8.81 -0.94 9.18
CA MET A 163 7.36 -0.94 8.93
C MET A 163 6.81 0.45 8.61
N TRP A 164 7.50 1.49 9.02
CA TRP A 164 7.10 2.88 8.85
C TRP A 164 8.33 3.78 8.76
N GLN A 165 8.14 4.98 8.21
CA GLN A 165 9.14 6.03 8.16
C GLN A 165 8.45 7.40 8.29
N ARG A 166 9.23 8.44 8.49
CA ARG A 166 8.80 9.83 8.35
C ARG A 166 9.66 10.52 7.29
N ALA A 167 9.04 11.41 6.50
CA ALA A 167 9.73 12.25 5.53
C ALA A 167 9.23 13.68 5.61
N ASP A 168 10.10 14.64 5.23
CA ASP A 168 9.75 16.06 5.11
C ASP A 168 9.99 16.51 3.66
N VAL A 169 8.94 17.06 3.03
CA VAL A 169 9.00 17.68 1.70
C VAL A 169 8.63 19.16 1.84
N GLY A 170 9.60 20.05 1.66
CA GLY A 170 9.42 21.44 2.04
C GLY A 170 9.02 21.56 3.52
N ALA A 171 7.89 22.18 3.81
CA ALA A 171 7.35 22.28 5.16
C ALA A 171 6.40 21.13 5.55
N LEU A 172 6.07 20.21 4.62
CA LEU A 172 5.09 19.16 4.85
C LEU A 172 5.74 17.95 5.53
N ARG A 173 5.22 17.57 6.69
CA ARG A 173 5.62 16.37 7.46
C ARG A 173 4.74 15.20 7.07
N ILE A 174 5.35 14.10 6.62
CA ILE A 174 4.65 12.97 6.02
C ILE A 174 4.98 11.69 6.78
N GLY A 175 3.97 11.02 7.33
CA GLY A 175 4.07 9.64 7.81
C GLY A 175 3.98 8.68 6.62
N LEU A 176 4.98 7.82 6.46
CA LEU A 176 5.03 6.80 5.41
C LEU A 176 4.66 5.45 6.02
N VAL A 177 3.60 4.84 5.54
CA VAL A 177 3.03 3.59 6.06
C VAL A 177 2.55 2.71 4.92
N HIS A 178 2.63 1.40 5.09
CA HIS A 178 1.99 0.49 4.14
C HIS A 178 0.48 0.49 4.36
N GLY A 179 0.00 0.16 5.56
CA GLY A 179 -1.41 0.13 5.95
C GLY A 179 -1.93 1.47 6.46
N ASP A 180 -2.03 1.63 7.78
CA ASP A 180 -2.52 2.86 8.41
C ASP A 180 -1.63 3.34 9.56
N ALA A 181 -2.05 4.37 10.30
CA ALA A 181 -1.27 4.95 11.39
C ALA A 181 -1.09 4.02 12.60
N GLN A 182 -1.81 2.90 12.68
CA GLN A 182 -1.78 1.99 13.83
C GLN A 182 -1.07 0.68 13.51
N SER A 183 -1.12 0.23 12.25
CA SER A 183 -0.56 -1.07 11.91
C SER A 183 -0.16 -1.19 10.44
N LEU A 184 0.76 -2.12 10.21
CA LEU A 184 1.34 -2.43 8.91
C LEU A 184 0.27 -2.81 7.86
N ALA A 185 -0.74 -3.60 8.25
CA ALA A 185 -1.82 -4.07 7.38
C ALA A 185 -3.19 -3.52 7.80
N GLY A 186 -3.21 -2.36 8.45
CA GLY A 186 -4.45 -1.69 8.83
C GLY A 186 -5.23 -1.17 7.63
N TRP A 187 -6.56 -1.27 7.69
CA TRP A 187 -7.48 -0.81 6.65
C TRP A 187 -8.04 0.58 6.91
N GLY A 188 -7.54 1.28 7.94
CA GLY A 188 -8.05 2.59 8.32
C GLY A 188 -7.91 3.67 7.26
N PHE A 189 -7.00 3.49 6.28
CA PHE A 189 -6.85 4.38 5.14
C PHE A 189 -7.48 3.83 3.85
N ALA A 190 -8.36 2.81 3.97
CA ALA A 190 -9.20 2.36 2.86
C ALA A 190 -10.23 3.42 2.48
N GLN A 191 -10.50 3.52 1.20
CA GLN A 191 -11.46 4.49 0.67
C GLN A 191 -12.89 4.27 1.23
N GLU A 192 -13.25 3.03 1.58
CA GLU A 192 -14.51 2.67 2.23
C GLU A 192 -14.59 3.22 3.66
N HIS A 193 -13.54 3.02 4.46
CA HIS A 193 -13.48 3.52 5.83
C HIS A 193 -13.44 5.05 5.87
N LEU A 194 -12.60 5.68 5.03
CA LEU A 194 -12.50 7.14 4.95
C LEU A 194 -13.80 7.81 4.47
N SER A 195 -14.74 7.08 3.85
CA SER A 195 -16.06 7.60 3.53
C SER A 195 -16.95 7.83 4.76
N GLN A 196 -16.64 7.15 5.89
CA GLN A 196 -17.43 7.19 7.13
C GLN A 196 -17.01 8.36 8.02
N ALA A 197 -17.94 9.24 8.40
CA ALA A 197 -17.63 10.41 9.22
C ALA A 197 -17.04 10.03 10.60
N SER A 198 -17.60 9.00 11.26
CA SER A 198 -17.11 8.53 12.56
C SER A 198 -15.66 8.01 12.48
N HIS A 199 -15.30 7.35 11.38
CA HIS A 199 -13.93 6.88 11.19
C HIS A 199 -12.96 8.03 10.93
N ARG A 200 -13.39 9.08 10.20
CA ARG A 200 -12.54 10.27 10.00
C ARG A 200 -12.21 10.99 11.32
N GLU A 201 -13.09 10.95 12.34
CA GLU A 201 -12.74 11.46 13.69
C GLU A 201 -11.60 10.66 14.30
N GLN A 202 -11.61 9.35 14.20
CA GLN A 202 -10.51 8.51 14.67
C GLN A 202 -9.21 8.83 13.92
N VAL A 203 -9.29 9.07 12.61
CA VAL A 203 -8.11 9.45 11.80
C VAL A 203 -7.55 10.81 12.25
N ARG A 204 -8.39 11.79 12.63
CA ARG A 204 -7.93 13.06 13.22
C ARG A 204 -7.17 12.85 14.54
N GLU A 205 -7.63 11.93 15.38
CA GLU A 205 -6.89 11.56 16.61
C GLU A 205 -5.52 10.96 16.27
N TRP A 206 -5.42 10.14 15.21
CA TRP A 206 -4.14 9.62 14.75
C TRP A 206 -3.20 10.74 14.31
N PHE A 207 -3.67 11.72 13.55
CA PHE A 207 -2.88 12.88 13.16
C PHE A 207 -2.39 13.70 14.35
N SER A 208 -3.25 13.90 15.34
CA SER A 208 -2.89 14.62 16.57
C SER A 208 -1.75 13.93 17.33
N ARG A 209 -1.75 12.59 17.37
CA ARG A 209 -0.72 11.81 18.05
C ARG A 209 0.54 11.61 17.22
N ALA A 210 0.42 11.58 15.91
CA ALA A 210 1.52 11.37 14.97
C ALA A 210 2.35 12.64 14.73
N ASN A 211 1.79 13.82 14.99
CA ASN A 211 2.42 15.12 14.70
C ASN A 211 2.92 15.24 13.25
N VAL A 212 2.11 14.78 12.29
CA VAL A 212 2.36 14.88 10.84
C VAL A 212 1.23 15.65 10.15
N ASP A 213 1.49 16.14 8.95
CA ASP A 213 0.53 16.91 8.15
C ASP A 213 -0.17 16.04 7.11
N ALA A 214 0.49 14.94 6.73
CA ALA A 214 -0.04 13.95 5.80
C ALA A 214 0.40 12.53 6.17
N PHE A 215 -0.40 11.53 5.76
CA PHE A 215 0.03 10.14 5.63
C PHE A 215 0.05 9.73 4.16
N ALA A 216 1.09 9.00 3.76
CA ALA A 216 1.15 8.32 2.47
C ALA A 216 1.08 6.81 2.71
N SER A 217 0.08 6.15 2.11
CA SER A 217 -0.22 4.73 2.29
C SER A 217 -0.50 4.01 0.96
N THR A 218 -0.71 2.71 1.01
CA THR A 218 -1.01 1.90 -0.17
C THR A 218 -1.92 0.71 0.10
N HIS A 219 -1.57 -0.23 0.92
CA HIS A 219 -2.17 -1.54 1.28
C HIS A 219 -3.55 -1.90 0.67
N THR A 220 -4.50 -0.98 0.69
CA THR A 220 -5.91 -1.23 0.34
C THR A 220 -6.22 -1.17 -1.16
N CYS A 221 -5.19 -1.02 -1.98
CA CYS A 221 -5.18 -1.20 -3.44
C CYS A 221 -6.08 -0.27 -4.27
N LEU A 222 -6.78 0.71 -3.69
CA LEU A 222 -7.53 1.74 -4.42
C LEU A 222 -7.08 3.13 -3.98
N PRO A 223 -6.86 4.06 -4.93
CA PRO A 223 -6.34 5.38 -4.61
C PRO A 223 -7.40 6.23 -3.89
N VAL A 224 -6.96 6.98 -2.89
CA VAL A 224 -7.78 8.02 -2.28
C VAL A 224 -6.90 9.14 -1.71
N PHE A 225 -7.23 10.37 -2.07
CA PHE A 225 -6.67 11.59 -1.52
C PHE A 225 -7.75 12.25 -0.66
N GLN A 226 -7.78 11.89 0.62
CA GLN A 226 -8.80 12.33 1.57
C GLN A 226 -8.33 13.54 2.34
N HIS A 227 -9.02 14.66 2.15
CA HIS A 227 -8.89 15.86 2.98
C HIS A 227 -9.63 15.68 4.30
N LEU A 228 -9.02 16.16 5.39
CA LEU A 228 -9.60 16.20 6.73
C LEU A 228 -9.47 17.61 7.30
N ARG A 229 -10.58 18.20 7.70
CA ARG A 229 -10.61 19.45 8.45
C ARG A 229 -10.33 19.17 9.92
N CYS A 230 -9.49 19.97 10.54
CA CYS A 230 -9.22 19.90 11.97
C CYS A 230 -10.09 20.93 12.73
N ALA A 231 -10.08 20.85 14.06
CA ALA A 231 -10.78 21.81 14.92
C ALA A 231 -10.30 23.26 14.70
N ASP A 232 -9.02 23.44 14.41
CA ASP A 232 -8.47 24.69 13.88
C ASP A 232 -8.76 24.77 12.38
N PRO A 233 -9.58 25.74 11.91
CA PRO A 233 -9.94 25.87 10.49
C PRO A 233 -8.75 26.12 9.55
N SER A 234 -7.61 26.59 10.06
CA SER A 234 -6.38 26.76 9.29
C SER A 234 -5.58 25.47 9.17
N SER A 235 -5.91 24.47 9.97
CA SER A 235 -5.19 23.19 10.03
C SER A 235 -5.90 22.16 9.16
N HIS A 236 -5.20 21.71 8.13
CA HIS A 236 -5.68 20.67 7.19
C HIS A 236 -4.78 19.45 7.27
N ARG A 237 -5.36 18.27 7.15
CA ARG A 237 -4.64 17.00 7.12
C ARG A 237 -5.06 16.20 5.89
N TRP A 238 -4.17 15.36 5.41
CA TRP A 238 -4.42 14.56 4.23
C TRP A 238 -3.98 13.12 4.39
N VAL A 239 -4.80 12.20 3.93
CA VAL A 239 -4.39 10.82 3.66
C VAL A 239 -4.25 10.65 2.16
N PHE A 240 -3.08 10.22 1.71
CA PHE A 240 -2.74 9.94 0.33
C PHE A 240 -2.48 8.45 0.16
N ASN A 241 -3.44 7.72 -0.36
CA ASN A 241 -3.27 6.33 -0.75
C ASN A 241 -3.10 6.27 -2.27
N ASN A 242 -1.99 5.70 -2.76
CA ASN A 242 -1.74 5.64 -4.21
C ASN A 242 -2.51 4.50 -4.91
N GLY A 243 -3.13 3.60 -4.18
CA GLY A 243 -3.67 2.36 -4.76
C GLY A 243 -2.55 1.36 -5.07
N ALA A 244 -2.23 1.15 -6.33
CA ALA A 244 -1.22 0.20 -6.76
C ALA A 244 -0.34 0.77 -7.90
N ALA A 245 0.97 0.61 -7.79
CA ALA A 245 1.90 1.01 -8.85
C ALA A 245 1.98 -0.03 -9.98
N GLY A 246 1.79 -1.29 -9.67
CA GLY A 246 1.98 -2.41 -10.59
C GLY A 246 0.74 -2.91 -11.31
N MET A 247 -0.44 -2.33 -11.05
CA MET A 247 -1.68 -2.70 -11.74
C MET A 247 -2.66 -1.54 -11.84
N PRO A 248 -3.69 -1.62 -12.71
CA PRO A 248 -4.71 -0.59 -12.92
C PRO A 248 -5.46 -0.19 -11.65
N ASN A 249 -5.80 1.09 -11.54
CA ASN A 249 -6.46 1.67 -10.37
C ASN A 249 -7.83 2.30 -10.68
N LEU A 250 -8.10 2.60 -11.93
CA LEU A 250 -9.28 3.35 -12.36
C LEU A 250 -10.00 2.62 -13.49
N ALA A 251 -11.29 2.79 -13.57
CA ALA A 251 -12.11 2.22 -14.64
C ALA A 251 -11.68 2.78 -16.00
N GLY A 252 -11.32 1.88 -16.91
CA GLY A 252 -10.89 2.23 -18.26
C GLY A 252 -9.49 2.86 -18.38
N ASP A 253 -8.71 2.86 -17.29
CA ASP A 253 -7.30 3.28 -17.29
C ASP A 253 -6.42 2.11 -16.85
N THR A 254 -5.46 1.73 -17.66
CA THR A 254 -4.56 0.61 -17.39
C THR A 254 -3.27 1.00 -16.66
N ALA A 255 -3.09 2.29 -16.35
CA ALA A 255 -1.93 2.78 -15.62
C ALA A 255 -1.93 2.37 -14.14
N GLY A 256 -0.75 2.03 -13.62
CA GLY A 256 -0.48 2.05 -12.19
C GLY A 256 -0.46 3.49 -11.66
N LEU A 257 -0.48 3.67 -10.34
CA LEU A 257 -0.36 4.99 -9.72
C LEU A 257 0.68 4.98 -8.60
N VAL A 258 1.42 6.09 -8.51
CA VAL A 258 2.30 6.41 -7.38
C VAL A 258 1.96 7.79 -6.82
N THR A 259 2.21 8.03 -5.54
CA THR A 259 2.07 9.39 -5.00
C THR A 259 3.38 10.14 -5.15
N ARG A 260 3.33 11.29 -5.84
CA ARG A 260 4.43 12.24 -5.97
C ARG A 260 4.15 13.46 -5.11
N PHE A 261 5.04 13.79 -4.20
CA PHE A 261 5.08 15.05 -3.47
C PHE A 261 6.21 15.91 -4.02
N SER A 262 5.95 17.20 -4.29
CA SER A 262 6.99 18.07 -4.81
C SER A 262 6.75 19.54 -4.47
N THR A 263 7.85 20.26 -4.26
CA THR A 263 7.85 21.75 -4.15
C THR A 263 7.60 22.44 -5.50
N ARG A 264 7.58 21.68 -6.59
CA ARG A 264 7.38 22.16 -7.97
C ARG A 264 6.23 21.44 -8.63
N PRO A 265 5.42 22.13 -9.45
CA PRO A 265 4.34 21.48 -10.18
C PRO A 265 4.90 20.41 -11.14
N LEU A 266 4.08 19.39 -11.40
CA LEU A 266 4.39 18.40 -12.43
C LEU A 266 4.24 19.01 -13.81
N ALA A 267 5.25 18.83 -14.66
CA ALA A 267 5.16 19.18 -16.08
C ALA A 267 4.56 18.01 -16.87
N GLY A 268 3.62 18.29 -17.77
CA GLY A 268 2.99 17.27 -18.63
C GLY A 268 1.70 16.66 -18.04
N GLY A 269 1.10 15.72 -18.78
CA GLY A 269 -0.24 15.14 -18.51
C GLY A 269 -0.25 13.83 -17.71
N LEU A 270 0.80 13.51 -16.96
CA LEU A 270 0.91 12.23 -16.24
C LEU A 270 0.19 12.19 -14.89
N SER A 271 -0.24 13.33 -14.35
CA SER A 271 -1.08 13.37 -13.14
C SER A 271 -2.51 12.99 -13.49
N ARG A 272 -3.05 11.96 -12.87
CA ARG A 272 -4.47 11.56 -12.99
C ARG A 272 -5.34 12.36 -12.04
N ALA A 273 -4.83 12.66 -10.87
CA ALA A 273 -5.46 13.50 -9.87
C ALA A 273 -4.38 14.21 -9.06
N GLY A 274 -4.68 15.36 -8.50
CA GLY A 274 -3.71 16.09 -7.69
C GLY A 274 -4.35 17.16 -6.84
N VAL A 275 -3.61 17.56 -5.82
CA VAL A 275 -3.95 18.66 -4.91
C VAL A 275 -2.70 19.49 -4.61
N THR A 276 -2.93 20.72 -4.16
CA THR A 276 -1.85 21.54 -3.60
C THR A 276 -2.15 21.80 -2.14
N HIS A 277 -1.20 21.49 -1.27
CA HIS A 277 -1.32 21.69 0.17
C HIS A 277 -0.03 22.28 0.75
N ALA A 278 -0.12 23.37 1.51
CA ALA A 278 1.02 24.06 2.13
C ALA A 278 2.18 24.36 1.12
N GLY A 279 1.85 24.70 -0.12
CA GLY A 279 2.83 24.94 -1.18
C GLY A 279 3.47 23.70 -1.80
N ILE A 280 3.01 22.51 -1.40
CA ILE A 280 3.46 21.23 -1.96
C ILE A 280 2.41 20.71 -2.94
N PHE A 281 2.86 20.34 -4.14
CA PHE A 281 2.06 19.66 -5.16
C PHE A 281 2.07 18.16 -4.86
N VAL A 282 0.89 17.56 -4.77
CA VAL A 282 0.73 16.13 -4.54
C VAL A 282 -0.06 15.54 -5.68
N ASP A 283 0.56 14.64 -6.42
CA ASP A 283 0.03 14.06 -7.65
C ASP A 283 -0.16 12.54 -7.52
N ALA A 284 -1.29 12.03 -8.00
CA ALA A 284 -1.44 10.63 -8.38
C ALA A 284 -0.81 10.46 -9.77
N LEU A 285 0.49 10.16 -9.80
CA LEU A 285 1.29 10.08 -11.00
C LEU A 285 1.09 8.72 -11.68
N ALA A 286 0.75 8.74 -12.96
CA ALA A 286 0.53 7.52 -13.73
C ALA A 286 1.83 6.79 -14.06
N VAL A 287 1.81 5.48 -13.89
CA VAL A 287 2.85 4.53 -14.30
C VAL A 287 2.31 3.77 -15.51
N GLU A 288 2.66 4.25 -16.69
CA GLU A 288 2.18 3.70 -17.96
C GLU A 288 3.16 2.65 -18.47
N VAL A 289 2.65 1.47 -18.81
CA VAL A 289 3.45 0.35 -19.31
C VAL A 289 2.82 -0.26 -20.56
N ASP A 290 3.59 -1.07 -21.30
CA ASP A 290 3.03 -1.92 -22.35
C ASP A 290 2.07 -2.95 -21.71
N THR A 291 0.79 -2.69 -21.85
CA THR A 291 -0.29 -3.50 -21.24
C THR A 291 -0.30 -4.93 -21.77
N ALA A 292 -0.04 -5.12 -23.08
CA ALA A 292 -0.02 -6.45 -23.68
C ALA A 292 1.16 -7.28 -23.14
N GLU A 293 2.32 -6.66 -22.98
CA GLU A 293 3.49 -7.29 -22.37
C GLU A 293 3.25 -7.60 -20.88
N ALA A 294 2.67 -6.68 -20.13
CA ALA A 294 2.35 -6.88 -18.71
C ALA A 294 1.39 -8.07 -18.53
N GLN A 295 0.32 -8.15 -19.32
CA GLN A 295 -0.62 -9.28 -19.31
C GLN A 295 0.05 -10.59 -19.67
N ARG A 296 0.91 -10.60 -20.70
CA ARG A 296 1.63 -11.79 -21.12
C ARG A 296 2.58 -12.31 -20.04
N ARG A 297 3.33 -11.42 -19.35
CA ARG A 297 4.21 -11.77 -18.21
C ARG A 297 3.42 -12.30 -17.03
N PHE A 298 2.28 -11.67 -16.73
CA PHE A 298 1.39 -12.16 -15.68
C PHE A 298 0.88 -13.58 -15.99
N LEU A 299 0.34 -13.83 -17.19
CA LEU A 299 -0.19 -15.12 -17.59
C LEU A 299 0.89 -16.22 -17.65
N ALA A 300 2.14 -15.87 -17.95
CA ALA A 300 3.26 -16.82 -17.92
C ALA A 300 3.51 -17.38 -16.51
N GLN A 301 3.32 -16.58 -15.48
CA GLN A 301 3.47 -17.00 -14.08
C GLN A 301 2.16 -17.50 -13.47
N TRP A 302 1.03 -16.94 -13.89
CA TRP A 302 -0.30 -17.20 -13.37
C TRP A 302 -1.29 -17.53 -14.51
N PRO A 303 -1.22 -18.76 -15.06
CA PRO A 303 -2.09 -19.14 -16.16
C PRO A 303 -3.57 -19.13 -15.77
N SER A 304 -4.44 -19.17 -16.79
CA SER A 304 -5.89 -19.21 -16.60
C SER A 304 -6.31 -20.30 -15.60
N GLY A 305 -7.19 -19.94 -14.68
CA GLY A 305 -7.67 -20.83 -13.59
C GLY A 305 -6.78 -20.85 -12.35
N SER A 306 -5.59 -20.21 -12.36
CA SER A 306 -4.77 -20.06 -11.14
C SER A 306 -5.38 -19.05 -10.17
N ASP A 307 -4.94 -19.07 -8.90
CA ASP A 307 -5.47 -18.21 -7.84
C ASP A 307 -5.32 -16.72 -8.14
N ALA A 308 -4.15 -16.27 -8.60
CA ALA A 308 -3.95 -14.89 -8.96
C ALA A 308 -4.74 -14.49 -10.21
N HIS A 309 -4.83 -15.38 -11.23
CA HIS A 309 -5.67 -15.14 -12.39
C HIS A 309 -7.13 -14.93 -11.98
N ALA A 310 -7.69 -15.82 -11.15
CA ALA A 310 -9.08 -15.74 -10.71
C ALA A 310 -9.40 -14.48 -9.87
N SER A 311 -8.41 -13.94 -9.15
CA SER A 311 -8.63 -12.77 -8.28
C SER A 311 -8.29 -11.45 -8.92
N TYR A 312 -7.33 -11.38 -9.87
CA TYR A 312 -6.74 -10.12 -10.30
C TYR A 312 -6.75 -9.90 -11.82
N PHE A 313 -6.90 -10.95 -12.65
CA PHE A 313 -6.69 -10.79 -14.09
C PHE A 313 -7.71 -9.85 -14.75
N SER A 314 -8.98 -9.88 -14.36
CA SER A 314 -9.98 -8.93 -14.86
C SER A 314 -9.61 -7.48 -14.53
N ARG A 315 -9.09 -7.23 -13.32
CA ARG A 315 -8.60 -5.90 -12.95
C ARG A 315 -7.37 -5.49 -13.76
N ILE A 316 -6.45 -6.43 -14.06
CA ILE A 316 -5.25 -6.15 -14.88
C ILE A 316 -5.63 -5.78 -16.31
N VAL A 317 -6.72 -6.35 -16.85
CA VAL A 317 -7.18 -6.10 -18.22
C VAL A 317 -8.05 -4.86 -18.32
N ASP A 318 -9.05 -4.74 -17.43
CA ASP A 318 -10.14 -3.78 -17.56
C ASP A 318 -10.06 -2.62 -16.55
N GLY A 319 -9.18 -2.71 -15.56
CA GLY A 319 -9.21 -1.88 -14.38
C GLY A 319 -10.34 -2.25 -13.41
N PRO A 320 -10.36 -1.65 -12.20
CA PRO A 320 -11.47 -1.79 -11.26
C PRO A 320 -12.65 -0.90 -11.67
N SER A 321 -13.82 -1.08 -11.05
CA SER A 321 -14.98 -0.20 -11.26
C SER A 321 -14.85 1.18 -10.57
N TYR A 322 -13.67 1.53 -10.08
CA TYR A 322 -13.38 2.76 -9.33
C TYR A 322 -13.08 3.91 -10.29
N ARG A 323 -13.77 5.06 -10.12
CA ARG A 323 -13.68 6.18 -11.06
C ARG A 323 -12.75 7.28 -10.58
N LEU A 324 -12.21 8.06 -11.50
CA LEU A 324 -11.30 9.17 -11.23
C LEU A 324 -11.89 10.23 -10.29
N ASP A 325 -13.20 10.53 -10.40
CA ASP A 325 -13.89 11.49 -9.54
C ASP A 325 -14.03 11.05 -8.06
N GLN A 326 -13.70 9.81 -7.76
CA GLN A 326 -13.71 9.25 -6.40
C GLN A 326 -12.35 9.39 -5.69
N VAL A 327 -11.28 9.75 -6.41
CA VAL A 327 -9.92 9.79 -5.86
C VAL A 327 -9.73 10.95 -4.89
N VAL A 328 -10.06 12.17 -5.30
CA VAL A 328 -9.90 13.36 -4.45
C VAL A 328 -11.21 13.64 -3.72
N ARG A 329 -11.14 13.64 -2.40
CA ARG A 329 -12.29 13.85 -1.52
C ARG A 329 -12.03 15.03 -0.59
N LEU A 330 -12.76 16.10 -0.82
CA LEU A 330 -12.73 17.29 0.03
C LEU A 330 -13.80 17.15 1.12
N GLU A 331 -13.41 17.40 2.34
CA GLU A 331 -14.36 17.55 3.44
C GLU A 331 -14.90 18.98 3.44
N ASN A 332 -16.21 19.15 3.30
CA ASN A 332 -16.91 20.44 3.25
C ASN A 332 -17.02 21.09 4.62
#